data_b6d69f015658459ece1a44c6e22cfd0a
#
_entry.id   b6d69f015658459ece1a44c6e22cfd0a
#
_cell.length_a   1.000
_cell.length_b   1.000
_cell.length_c   1.000
_cell.angle_alpha   90.00
_cell.angle_beta   90.00
_cell.angle_gamma   90.00
#
_symmetry.space_group_name_H-M   'P 1'
#
loop_
_entity.id
_entity.type
_entity.pdbx_description
1 polymer ?
#
loop_
_entity_poly.entity_id
_entity_poly.type
_entity_poly.pdbx_seq_one_letter_code
_entity_poly.pdbx_strand_id
1 'polypeptide(L)'
;MTGGSNPRWLDWAREIQSLAQTGLAFTKSPYDRLTFGRLSDIAAEIVAEHARLDAEEIKRVFSLEPGYATPKVDIRAAVVRDGRILLVREKSDGRWAMPGGWADVGDRPSETAVRETLEESGFAVRAIRLVGAFDANRGEFASVFFHAVKLVFLCDLLGGEAAPSMETTEVGFFDFDDLPPLSEQRTNQRHLDEVRAHLRDPFRPAAFD
;
A
#
# COMPACT_ATOMS: atom_id res chain seq x y z
N MET A 1 23.10 3.84 2.87
CA MET A 1 22.11 4.24 3.88
C MET A 1 21.31 2.99 4.18
N THR A 2 21.40 2.49 5.40
CA THR A 2 20.75 1.25 5.84
C THR A 2 19.26 1.51 5.91
N GLY A 3 18.50 0.96 4.96
CA GLY A 3 17.04 0.95 5.03
C GLY A 3 16.62 0.37 6.38
N GLY A 4 15.82 1.10 7.15
CA GLY A 4 15.34 0.67 8.45
C GLY A 4 14.61 -0.68 8.30
N SER A 5 15.08 -1.71 8.97
CA SER A 5 14.36 -2.98 9.03
C SER A 5 13.18 -2.84 10.00
N ASN A 6 12.07 -3.49 9.69
CA ASN A 6 10.97 -3.62 10.64
C ASN A 6 11.47 -4.08 12.02
N PRO A 7 10.83 -3.66 13.12
CA PRO A 7 11.09 -4.28 14.41
C PRO A 7 10.86 -5.80 14.32
N ARG A 8 11.81 -6.60 14.80
CA ARG A 8 11.73 -8.07 14.71
C ARG A 8 10.43 -8.67 15.26
N TRP A 9 9.87 -8.05 16.31
CA TRP A 9 8.59 -8.49 16.87
C TRP A 9 7.45 -8.40 15.86
N LEU A 10 7.45 -7.39 14.98
CA LEU A 10 6.43 -7.21 13.96
C LEU A 10 6.57 -8.26 12.84
N ASP A 11 7.78 -8.58 12.44
CA ASP A 11 8.03 -9.63 11.46
C ASP A 11 7.59 -10.99 12.01
N TRP A 12 7.91 -11.29 13.28
CA TRP A 12 7.45 -12.52 13.94
C TRP A 12 5.92 -12.58 14.06
N ALA A 13 5.27 -11.49 14.47
CA ALA A 13 3.81 -11.45 14.58
C ALA A 13 3.13 -11.72 13.23
N ARG A 14 3.64 -11.13 12.14
CA ARG A 14 3.15 -11.35 10.78
C ARG A 14 3.35 -12.80 10.33
N GLU A 15 4.53 -13.37 10.57
CA GLU A 15 4.83 -14.74 10.21
C GLU A 15 3.92 -15.71 10.96
N ILE A 16 3.79 -15.57 12.28
CA ILE A 16 2.91 -16.39 13.11
C ILE A 16 1.45 -16.26 12.62
N GLN A 17 0.97 -15.05 12.36
CA GLN A 17 -0.38 -14.83 11.86
C GLN A 17 -0.62 -15.49 10.50
N SER A 18 0.29 -15.36 9.56
CA SER A 18 0.14 -15.95 8.22
C SER A 18 0.13 -17.47 8.25
N LEU A 19 0.99 -18.08 9.08
CA LEU A 19 1.01 -19.53 9.31
C LEU A 19 -0.28 -20.02 9.98
N ALA A 20 -0.74 -19.30 10.98
CA ALA A 20 -1.99 -19.62 11.69
C ALA A 20 -3.20 -19.52 10.76
N GLN A 21 -3.35 -18.45 10.02
CA GLN A 21 -4.43 -18.24 9.05
C GLN A 21 -4.45 -19.33 7.98
N THR A 22 -3.29 -19.62 7.39
CA THR A 22 -3.15 -20.69 6.39
C THR A 22 -3.49 -22.06 6.99
N GLY A 23 -2.99 -22.35 8.19
CA GLY A 23 -3.32 -23.59 8.92
C GLY A 23 -4.82 -23.73 9.18
N LEU A 24 -5.48 -22.69 9.66
CA LEU A 24 -6.93 -22.66 9.89
C LEU A 24 -7.74 -22.86 8.61
N ALA A 25 -7.26 -22.38 7.47
CA ALA A 25 -7.91 -22.51 6.18
C ALA A 25 -7.95 -23.97 5.67
N PHE A 26 -6.90 -24.74 5.94
CA PHE A 26 -6.75 -26.07 5.35
C PHE A 26 -6.94 -27.23 6.33
N THR A 27 -6.81 -27.00 7.65
CA THR A 27 -6.95 -28.09 8.60
C THR A 27 -8.38 -28.61 8.71
N LYS A 28 -8.50 -29.94 8.80
CA LYS A 28 -9.74 -30.65 9.16
C LYS A 28 -9.70 -31.17 10.60
N SER A 29 -8.55 -31.11 11.25
CA SER A 29 -8.34 -31.57 12.63
C SER A 29 -8.87 -30.53 13.63
N PRO A 30 -9.72 -30.90 14.58
CA PRO A 30 -10.12 -30.01 15.66
C PRO A 30 -8.95 -29.61 16.58
N TYR A 31 -7.96 -30.48 16.75
CA TYR A 31 -6.77 -30.17 17.56
C TYR A 31 -5.89 -29.13 16.88
N ASP A 32 -5.65 -29.29 15.58
CA ASP A 32 -4.87 -28.31 14.81
C ASP A 32 -5.56 -26.94 14.78
N ARG A 33 -6.91 -26.94 14.68
CA ARG A 33 -7.71 -25.72 14.74
C ARG A 33 -7.51 -24.97 16.05
N LEU A 34 -7.47 -25.67 17.18
CA LEU A 34 -7.15 -25.07 18.48
C LEU A 34 -5.72 -24.52 18.50
N THR A 35 -4.76 -25.28 17.97
CA THR A 35 -3.35 -24.86 17.90
C THR A 35 -3.16 -23.63 17.04
N PHE A 36 -3.69 -23.62 15.81
CA PHE A 36 -3.60 -22.45 14.91
C PHE A 36 -4.38 -21.25 15.45
N GLY A 37 -5.53 -21.46 16.09
CA GLY A 37 -6.26 -20.42 16.79
C GLY A 37 -5.39 -19.77 17.88
N ARG A 38 -4.71 -20.57 18.71
CA ARG A 38 -3.82 -20.03 19.75
C ARG A 38 -2.61 -19.28 19.15
N LEU A 39 -2.05 -19.75 18.02
CA LEU A 39 -0.99 -19.01 17.32
C LEU A 39 -1.48 -17.65 16.81
N SER A 40 -2.69 -17.57 16.26
CA SER A 40 -3.31 -16.30 15.87
C SER A 40 -3.50 -15.36 17.06
N ASP A 41 -3.95 -15.89 18.21
CA ASP A 41 -4.07 -15.12 19.45
C ASP A 41 -2.72 -14.55 19.92
N ILE A 42 -1.66 -15.38 19.90
CA ILE A 42 -0.32 -14.94 20.27
C ILE A 42 0.18 -13.81 19.35
N ALA A 43 -0.05 -13.94 18.04
CA ALA A 43 0.30 -12.86 17.11
C ALA A 43 -0.43 -11.55 17.44
N ALA A 44 -1.73 -11.63 17.77
CA ALA A 44 -2.51 -10.46 18.19
C ALA A 44 -2.01 -9.86 19.51
N GLU A 45 -1.66 -10.69 20.49
CA GLU A 45 -1.09 -10.26 21.77
C GLU A 45 0.26 -9.54 21.58
N ILE A 46 1.15 -10.04 20.71
CA ILE A 46 2.41 -9.39 20.38
C ILE A 46 2.16 -8.00 19.78
N VAL A 47 1.24 -7.89 18.81
CA VAL A 47 0.90 -6.60 18.19
C VAL A 47 0.30 -5.64 19.21
N ALA A 48 -0.64 -6.10 20.03
CA ALA A 48 -1.30 -5.30 21.05
C ALA A 48 -0.31 -4.70 22.05
N GLU A 49 0.60 -5.52 22.56
CA GLU A 49 1.63 -5.11 23.54
C GLU A 49 2.53 -4.01 22.96
N HIS A 50 3.05 -4.21 21.75
CA HIS A 50 4.02 -3.28 21.14
C HIS A 50 3.40 -2.04 20.50
N ALA A 51 2.18 -2.16 19.94
CA ALA A 51 1.47 -1.04 19.32
C ALA A 51 0.56 -0.29 20.30
N ARG A 52 0.39 -0.78 21.54
CA ARG A 52 -0.55 -0.25 22.55
C ARG A 52 -1.99 -0.21 22.06
N LEU A 53 -2.41 -1.27 21.39
CA LEU A 53 -3.76 -1.46 20.86
C LEU A 53 -4.49 -2.55 21.66
N ASP A 54 -5.81 -2.64 21.47
CA ASP A 54 -6.62 -3.69 22.07
C ASP A 54 -6.44 -5.03 21.34
N ALA A 55 -6.12 -6.10 22.07
CA ALA A 55 -5.85 -7.41 21.48
C ALA A 55 -7.10 -8.04 20.84
N GLU A 56 -8.30 -7.83 21.41
CA GLU A 56 -9.54 -8.36 20.86
C GLU A 56 -9.94 -7.66 19.56
N GLU A 57 -9.64 -6.38 19.44
CA GLU A 57 -9.82 -5.66 18.17
C GLU A 57 -8.89 -6.22 17.09
N ILE A 58 -7.63 -6.51 17.42
CA ILE A 58 -6.67 -7.09 16.47
C ILE A 58 -7.12 -8.50 16.06
N LYS A 59 -7.55 -9.34 17.00
CA LYS A 59 -8.10 -10.67 16.70
C LYS A 59 -9.31 -10.59 15.78
N ARG A 60 -10.19 -9.62 16.00
CA ARG A 60 -11.33 -9.36 15.12
C ARG A 60 -10.86 -9.02 13.70
N VAL A 61 -9.86 -8.15 13.54
CA VAL A 61 -9.30 -7.81 12.23
C VAL A 61 -8.71 -9.04 11.54
N PHE A 62 -7.96 -9.90 12.26
CA PHE A 62 -7.42 -11.14 11.70
C PHE A 62 -8.49 -12.10 11.21
N SER A 63 -9.64 -12.15 11.89
CA SER A 63 -10.76 -13.03 11.51
C SER A 63 -11.52 -12.59 10.26
N LEU A 64 -11.35 -11.34 9.82
CA LEU A 64 -12.01 -10.81 8.62
C LEU A 64 -11.45 -11.37 7.30
N GLU A 65 -10.27 -11.95 7.33
CA GLU A 65 -9.59 -12.47 6.13
C GLU A 65 -9.29 -13.98 6.28
N PRO A 66 -10.31 -14.84 6.15
CA PRO A 66 -10.09 -16.28 6.16
C PRO A 66 -9.45 -16.74 4.86
N GLY A 67 -8.72 -17.84 4.91
CA GLY A 67 -8.12 -18.46 3.73
C GLY A 67 -6.60 -18.43 3.74
N TYR A 68 -5.98 -18.74 2.59
CA TYR A 68 -4.53 -18.69 2.46
C TYR A 68 -4.04 -17.24 2.58
N ALA A 69 -3.08 -17.01 3.46
CA ALA A 69 -2.51 -15.67 3.64
C ALA A 69 -1.68 -15.27 2.40
N THR A 70 -2.11 -14.21 1.72
CA THR A 70 -1.39 -13.64 0.56
C THR A 70 -1.14 -12.17 0.77
N PRO A 71 -0.08 -11.59 0.20
CA PRO A 71 0.09 -10.14 0.17
C PRO A 71 -1.08 -9.46 -0.54
N LYS A 72 -1.52 -8.33 -0.01
CA LYS A 72 -2.44 -7.42 -0.71
C LYS A 72 -1.72 -6.69 -1.83
N VAL A 73 -2.46 -6.18 -2.80
CA VAL A 73 -1.90 -5.37 -3.89
C VAL A 73 -2.37 -3.94 -3.74
N ASP A 74 -1.42 -3.02 -3.51
CA ASP A 74 -1.63 -1.58 -3.43
C ASP A 74 -1.20 -0.94 -4.76
N ILE A 75 -2.07 -0.16 -5.38
CA ILE A 75 -1.85 0.46 -6.69
C ILE A 75 -1.69 1.97 -6.51
N ARG A 76 -0.66 2.55 -7.15
CA ARG A 76 -0.46 4.00 -7.18
C ARG A 76 -0.28 4.49 -8.61
N ALA A 77 -0.91 5.63 -8.93
CA ALA A 77 -0.81 6.28 -10.23
C ALA A 77 0.12 7.50 -10.16
N ALA A 78 1.22 7.46 -10.89
CA ALA A 78 2.10 8.59 -11.09
C ALA A 78 1.63 9.38 -12.32
N VAL A 79 0.99 10.51 -12.11
CA VAL A 79 0.48 11.41 -13.15
C VAL A 79 1.34 12.68 -13.14
N VAL A 80 1.92 13.03 -14.27
CA VAL A 80 2.81 14.20 -14.37
C VAL A 80 2.30 15.18 -15.41
N ARG A 81 2.24 16.46 -15.03
CA ARG A 81 1.88 17.57 -15.89
C ARG A 81 2.90 18.70 -15.71
N ASP A 82 3.50 19.16 -16.79
CA ASP A 82 4.49 20.28 -16.80
C ASP A 82 5.65 20.05 -15.80
N GLY A 83 6.14 18.79 -15.70
CA GLY A 83 7.21 18.40 -14.80
C GLY A 83 6.82 18.25 -13.33
N ARG A 84 5.53 18.41 -12.98
CA ARG A 84 4.99 18.32 -11.62
C ARG A 84 4.17 17.05 -11.43
N ILE A 85 4.32 16.40 -10.28
CA ILE A 85 3.60 15.19 -9.88
C ILE A 85 2.24 15.52 -9.26
N LEU A 86 1.20 14.80 -9.68
CA LEU A 86 -0.11 14.84 -9.04
C LEU A 86 -0.07 14.13 -7.69
N LEU A 87 -0.50 14.82 -6.65
CA LEU A 87 -0.72 14.24 -5.33
C LEU A 87 -2.12 14.62 -4.81
N VAL A 88 -2.67 13.77 -3.96
CA VAL A 88 -3.91 13.98 -3.22
C VAL A 88 -3.59 14.03 -1.72
N ARG A 89 -4.33 14.85 -0.98
CA ARG A 89 -4.19 14.94 0.48
C ARG A 89 -5.17 14.03 1.16
N GLU A 90 -4.66 13.01 1.81
CA GLU A 90 -5.42 11.99 2.50
C GLU A 90 -6.16 12.56 3.73
N LYS A 91 -7.43 12.20 3.92
CA LYS A 91 -8.18 12.58 5.14
C LYS A 91 -7.65 11.87 6.38
N SER A 92 -7.14 10.65 6.22
CA SER A 92 -6.76 9.77 7.32
C SER A 92 -5.56 10.28 8.13
N ASP A 93 -4.57 10.91 7.47
CA ASP A 93 -3.35 11.41 8.10
C ASP A 93 -2.99 12.87 7.75
N GLY A 94 -3.78 13.49 6.87
CA GLY A 94 -3.59 14.87 6.42
C GLY A 94 -2.34 15.08 5.55
N ARG A 95 -1.73 14.01 5.05
CA ARG A 95 -0.50 14.01 4.25
C ARG A 95 -0.79 13.69 2.79
N TRP A 96 0.21 13.85 1.94
CA TRP A 96 0.07 13.76 0.50
C TRP A 96 0.59 12.44 -0.05
N ALA A 97 -0.13 11.86 -1.03
CA ALA A 97 0.25 10.64 -1.71
C ALA A 97 -0.10 10.70 -3.21
N MET A 98 0.52 9.87 -4.01
CA MET A 98 0.00 9.56 -5.34
C MET A 98 -1.38 8.93 -5.20
N PRO A 99 -2.37 9.31 -6.04
CA PRO A 99 -3.69 8.68 -6.00
C PRO A 99 -3.59 7.18 -6.21
N GLY A 100 -4.48 6.43 -5.55
CA GLY A 100 -4.53 4.98 -5.63
C GLY A 100 -4.90 4.30 -4.32
N GLY A 101 -5.20 3.02 -4.39
CA GLY A 101 -5.70 2.20 -3.29
C GLY A 101 -5.45 0.71 -3.48
N TRP A 102 -6.20 -0.09 -2.74
CA TRP A 102 -6.18 -1.55 -2.89
C TRP A 102 -6.79 -1.96 -4.22
N ALA A 103 -6.17 -2.94 -4.88
CA ALA A 103 -6.76 -3.55 -6.06
C ALA A 103 -7.98 -4.39 -5.66
N ASP A 104 -9.11 -4.18 -6.34
CA ASP A 104 -10.30 -5.00 -6.18
C ASP A 104 -10.17 -6.34 -6.91
N VAL A 105 -10.85 -7.37 -6.37
CA VAL A 105 -10.90 -8.69 -7.01
C VAL A 105 -11.63 -8.58 -8.35
N GLY A 106 -10.93 -8.93 -9.41
CA GLY A 106 -11.45 -8.87 -10.79
C GLY A 106 -10.92 -7.68 -11.59
N ASP A 107 -10.39 -6.65 -10.94
CA ASP A 107 -9.76 -5.52 -11.63
C ASP A 107 -8.36 -5.89 -12.15
N ARG A 108 -8.02 -5.34 -13.29
CA ARG A 108 -6.61 -5.30 -13.69
C ARG A 108 -5.92 -4.18 -12.92
N PRO A 109 -4.68 -4.37 -12.45
CA PRO A 109 -3.96 -3.34 -11.69
C PRO A 109 -3.90 -1.97 -12.38
N SER A 110 -3.79 -1.96 -13.71
CA SER A 110 -3.81 -0.71 -14.49
C SER A 110 -5.19 -0.03 -14.52
N GLU A 111 -6.28 -0.80 -14.44
CA GLU A 111 -7.65 -0.28 -14.37
C GLU A 111 -7.90 0.34 -12.98
N THR A 112 -7.42 -0.30 -11.91
CA THR A 112 -7.44 0.29 -10.56
C THR A 112 -6.71 1.64 -10.54
N ALA A 113 -5.52 1.76 -11.13
CA ALA A 113 -4.80 3.04 -11.19
C ALA A 113 -5.62 4.15 -11.87
N VAL A 114 -6.35 3.82 -12.93
CA VAL A 114 -7.21 4.76 -13.67
C VAL A 114 -8.43 5.14 -12.84
N ARG A 115 -9.13 4.17 -12.27
CA ARG A 115 -10.34 4.36 -11.46
C ARG A 115 -10.03 5.22 -10.23
N GLU A 116 -9.06 4.82 -9.43
CA GLU A 116 -8.67 5.52 -8.21
C GLU A 116 -8.22 6.97 -8.50
N THR A 117 -7.47 7.19 -9.58
CA THR A 117 -7.08 8.56 -9.95
C THR A 117 -8.29 9.43 -10.23
N LEU A 118 -9.27 8.91 -10.96
CA LEU A 118 -10.49 9.66 -11.25
C LEU A 118 -11.30 9.91 -9.97
N GLU A 119 -11.49 8.90 -9.13
CA GLU A 119 -12.27 8.99 -7.90
C GLU A 119 -11.64 9.93 -6.88
N GLU A 120 -10.32 9.87 -6.68
CA GLU A 120 -9.63 10.63 -5.64
C GLU A 120 -9.21 12.05 -6.06
N SER A 121 -9.05 12.28 -7.36
CA SER A 121 -8.50 13.55 -7.85
C SER A 121 -9.36 14.28 -8.87
N GLY A 122 -10.35 13.63 -9.48
CA GLY A 122 -11.16 14.18 -10.58
C GLY A 122 -10.46 14.18 -11.94
N PHE A 123 -9.22 13.65 -12.03
CA PHE A 123 -8.49 13.59 -13.29
C PHE A 123 -8.66 12.25 -14.00
N ALA A 124 -8.99 12.30 -15.30
CA ALA A 124 -9.01 11.14 -16.18
C ALA A 124 -7.60 10.86 -16.69
N VAL A 125 -7.16 9.61 -16.60
CA VAL A 125 -5.82 9.18 -16.97
C VAL A 125 -5.82 7.89 -17.76
N ARG A 126 -4.68 7.57 -18.36
CA ARG A 126 -4.41 6.29 -19.00
C ARG A 126 -3.10 5.73 -18.47
N ALA A 127 -3.11 4.56 -17.89
CA ALA A 127 -1.90 3.86 -17.49
C ALA A 127 -1.07 3.46 -18.74
N ILE A 128 0.21 3.84 -18.76
CA ILE A 128 1.09 3.62 -19.92
C ILE A 128 2.23 2.65 -19.65
N ARG A 129 2.70 2.56 -18.40
CA ARG A 129 3.73 1.58 -18.01
C ARG A 129 3.79 1.37 -16.51
N LEU A 130 4.35 0.23 -16.13
CA LEU A 130 4.74 -0.04 -14.75
C LEU A 130 6.08 0.64 -14.45
N VAL A 131 6.12 1.50 -13.43
CA VAL A 131 7.34 2.12 -12.90
C VAL A 131 8.09 1.14 -12.01
N GLY A 132 7.36 0.43 -11.16
CA GLY A 132 7.97 -0.58 -10.31
C GLY A 132 6.97 -1.35 -9.45
N ALA A 133 7.49 -2.44 -8.87
CA ALA A 133 6.83 -3.29 -7.89
C ALA A 133 7.66 -3.27 -6.60
N PHE A 134 7.08 -2.83 -5.50
CA PHE A 134 7.77 -2.58 -4.24
C PHE A 134 7.12 -3.32 -3.09
N ASP A 135 7.93 -3.91 -2.20
CA ASP A 135 7.45 -4.41 -0.93
C ASP A 135 7.05 -3.23 -0.02
N ALA A 136 5.75 -3.05 0.19
CA ALA A 136 5.22 -1.95 1.00
C ALA A 136 5.56 -2.07 2.49
N ASN A 137 6.08 -3.21 2.92
CA ASN A 137 6.41 -3.50 4.31
C ASN A 137 7.91 -3.39 4.61
N ARG A 138 8.74 -2.97 3.67
CA ARG A 138 10.16 -2.68 3.86
C ARG A 138 10.42 -1.19 3.99
N GLY A 139 11.27 -0.81 4.97
CA GLY A 139 11.69 0.57 5.22
C GLY A 139 11.17 1.13 6.55
N GLU A 140 11.54 2.37 6.86
CA GLU A 140 11.24 3.04 8.14
C GLU A 140 9.74 3.25 8.39
N PHE A 141 8.92 3.20 7.36
CA PHE A 141 7.49 3.52 7.40
C PHE A 141 6.59 2.30 7.26
N ALA A 142 7.13 1.10 7.45
CA ALA A 142 6.37 -0.15 7.36
C ALA A 142 5.45 -0.33 8.57
N SER A 143 4.34 0.40 8.62
CA SER A 143 3.38 0.36 9.71
C SER A 143 2.08 -0.38 9.37
N VAL A 144 1.96 -0.91 8.15
CA VAL A 144 0.81 -1.73 7.77
C VAL A 144 1.04 -3.15 8.25
N PHE A 145 0.12 -3.67 9.08
CA PHE A 145 0.25 -5.04 9.61
C PHE A 145 0.27 -6.07 8.48
N PHE A 146 -0.64 -5.96 7.52
CA PHE A 146 -0.70 -6.88 6.39
C PHE A 146 0.44 -6.65 5.41
N HIS A 147 0.99 -7.74 4.89
CA HIS A 147 1.95 -7.65 3.80
C HIS A 147 1.27 -7.14 2.54
N ALA A 148 1.92 -6.21 1.85
CA ALA A 148 1.42 -5.67 0.60
C ALA A 148 2.53 -5.51 -0.44
N VAL A 149 2.18 -5.73 -1.70
CA VAL A 149 3.02 -5.38 -2.86
C VAL A 149 2.43 -4.12 -3.48
N LYS A 150 3.25 -3.08 -3.60
CA LYS A 150 2.86 -1.83 -4.20
C LYS A 150 3.28 -1.78 -5.67
N LEU A 151 2.33 -1.54 -6.56
CA LEU A 151 2.58 -1.32 -7.98
C LEU A 151 2.38 0.15 -8.32
N VAL A 152 3.41 0.79 -8.86
CA VAL A 152 3.35 2.19 -9.30
C VAL A 152 3.26 2.23 -10.81
N PHE A 153 2.20 2.83 -11.35
CA PHE A 153 1.99 3.02 -12.79
C PHE A 153 2.25 4.47 -13.19
N LEU A 154 3.03 4.66 -14.23
CA LEU A 154 3.09 5.96 -14.92
C LEU A 154 1.84 6.10 -15.78
N CYS A 155 1.15 7.24 -15.66
CA CYS A 155 -0.10 7.51 -16.35
C CYS A 155 -0.04 8.82 -17.13
N ASP A 156 -0.59 8.79 -18.34
CA ASP A 156 -0.86 10.00 -19.13
C ASP A 156 -2.11 10.69 -18.61
N LEU A 157 -2.06 12.00 -18.45
CA LEU A 157 -3.23 12.81 -18.15
C LEU A 157 -4.05 13.01 -19.43
N LEU A 158 -5.34 12.63 -19.40
CA LEU A 158 -6.26 12.79 -20.52
C LEU A 158 -7.15 14.02 -20.40
N GLY A 159 -7.42 14.47 -19.16
CA GLY A 159 -8.29 15.62 -18.89
C GLY A 159 -8.83 15.60 -17.47
N GLY A 160 -9.87 16.36 -17.22
CA GLY A 160 -10.47 16.52 -15.91
C GLY A 160 -9.99 17.75 -15.17
N GLU A 161 -10.54 17.98 -14.00
CA GLU A 161 -10.17 19.09 -13.11
C GLU A 161 -10.05 18.60 -11.68
N ALA A 162 -9.27 19.30 -10.86
CA ALA A 162 -9.03 18.92 -9.47
C ALA A 162 -10.35 18.87 -8.68
N ALA A 163 -10.71 17.69 -8.21
CA ALA A 163 -11.90 17.47 -7.41
C ALA A 163 -11.57 16.49 -6.26
N PRO A 164 -11.51 16.96 -5.01
CA PRO A 164 -11.36 16.10 -3.85
C PRO A 164 -12.53 15.11 -3.72
N SER A 165 -12.29 14.00 -3.07
CA SER A 165 -13.26 12.91 -2.88
C SER A 165 -13.78 12.80 -1.44
N MET A 166 -14.47 11.68 -1.16
CA MET A 166 -14.80 11.32 0.22
C MET A 166 -13.55 10.95 1.05
N GLU A 167 -12.46 10.54 0.42
CA GLU A 167 -11.23 10.08 1.07
C GLU A 167 -10.12 11.13 1.05
N THR A 168 -10.20 12.12 0.15
CA THR A 168 -9.20 13.17 -0.03
C THR A 168 -9.76 14.56 0.31
N THR A 169 -8.89 15.49 0.73
CA THR A 169 -9.27 16.87 1.08
C THR A 169 -8.79 17.89 0.07
N GLU A 170 -7.68 17.63 -0.60
CA GLU A 170 -7.03 18.52 -1.54
C GLU A 170 -6.37 17.72 -2.67
N VAL A 171 -6.25 18.36 -3.83
CA VAL A 171 -5.61 17.79 -5.02
C VAL A 171 -4.67 18.84 -5.61
N GLY A 172 -3.43 18.45 -5.94
CA GLY A 172 -2.47 19.41 -6.48
C GLY A 172 -1.34 18.77 -7.26
N PHE A 173 -0.69 19.58 -8.10
CA PHE A 173 0.54 19.22 -8.80
C PHE A 173 1.74 19.90 -8.12
N PHE A 174 2.74 19.10 -7.75
CA PHE A 174 3.90 19.55 -6.99
C PHE A 174 5.20 19.31 -7.75
N ASP A 175 6.15 20.21 -7.57
CA ASP A 175 7.51 20.00 -8.05
C ASP A 175 8.15 18.84 -7.28
N PHE A 176 8.94 18.01 -7.96
CA PHE A 176 9.66 16.90 -7.32
C PHE A 176 10.74 17.38 -6.34
N ASP A 177 11.18 18.63 -6.45
CA ASP A 177 12.18 19.23 -5.56
C ASP A 177 11.52 20.07 -4.43
N ASP A 178 10.18 20.26 -4.46
CA ASP A 178 9.40 21.00 -3.44
C ASP A 178 8.10 20.24 -3.13
N LEU A 179 8.26 19.09 -2.49
CA LEU A 179 7.15 18.19 -2.16
C LEU A 179 6.54 18.56 -0.80
N PRO A 180 5.22 18.47 -0.67
CA PRO A 180 4.56 18.60 0.63
C PRO A 180 4.85 17.37 1.52
N PRO A 181 4.51 17.41 2.82
CA PRO A 181 4.67 16.26 3.72
C PRO A 181 3.97 15.01 3.17
N LEU A 182 4.74 13.96 2.85
CA LEU A 182 4.22 12.75 2.24
C LEU A 182 3.59 11.80 3.26
N SER A 183 2.54 11.10 2.83
CA SER A 183 2.04 9.88 3.47
C SER A 183 2.97 8.73 3.12
N GLU A 184 4.06 8.59 3.87
CA GLU A 184 5.21 7.74 3.57
C GLU A 184 4.87 6.25 3.35
N GLN A 185 3.80 5.78 3.99
CA GLN A 185 3.29 4.41 3.79
C GLN A 185 2.66 4.23 2.41
N ARG A 186 2.04 5.30 1.87
CA ARG A 186 1.38 5.31 0.56
C ARG A 186 2.35 5.71 -0.54
N THR A 187 3.06 6.81 -0.32
CA THR A 187 4.02 7.37 -1.27
C THR A 187 5.23 7.87 -0.51
N ASN A 188 6.41 7.38 -0.84
CA ASN A 188 7.66 7.82 -0.27
C ASN A 188 8.64 8.33 -1.34
N GLN A 189 9.75 8.88 -0.91
CA GLN A 189 10.75 9.47 -1.81
C GLN A 189 11.27 8.46 -2.84
N ARG A 190 11.49 7.19 -2.44
CA ARG A 190 11.95 6.14 -3.37
C ARG A 190 11.02 5.95 -4.55
N HIS A 191 9.69 5.93 -4.29
CA HIS A 191 8.70 5.81 -5.37
C HIS A 191 8.78 6.99 -6.34
N LEU A 192 8.91 8.22 -5.82
CA LEU A 192 8.98 9.44 -6.62
C LEU A 192 10.30 9.56 -7.39
N ASP A 193 11.40 9.12 -6.81
CA ASP A 193 12.70 9.05 -7.50
C ASP A 193 12.67 8.09 -8.69
N GLU A 194 12.01 6.93 -8.54
CA GLU A 194 11.82 5.99 -9.65
C GLU A 194 10.88 6.56 -10.73
N VAL A 195 9.79 7.23 -10.35
CA VAL A 195 8.95 7.95 -11.32
C VAL A 195 9.78 8.97 -12.09
N ARG A 196 10.57 9.78 -11.39
CA ARG A 196 11.47 10.79 -12.00
C ARG A 196 12.51 10.17 -12.93
N ALA A 197 13.05 9.00 -12.59
CA ALA A 197 13.96 8.25 -13.43
C ALA A 197 13.29 7.74 -14.72
N HIS A 198 12.06 7.25 -14.64
CA HIS A 198 11.27 6.82 -15.80
C HIS A 198 10.86 7.98 -16.73
N LEU A 199 10.71 9.21 -16.20
CA LEU A 199 10.48 10.40 -17.03
C LEU A 199 11.72 10.81 -17.83
N ARG A 200 12.93 10.59 -17.27
CA ARG A 200 14.21 10.89 -17.94
C ARG A 200 14.60 9.83 -18.97
N ASP A 201 14.28 8.58 -18.68
CA ASP A 201 14.57 7.43 -19.55
C ASP A 201 13.28 6.62 -19.81
N PRO A 202 12.63 6.85 -20.97
CA PRO A 202 11.43 6.11 -21.34
C PRO A 202 11.63 4.60 -21.55
N PHE A 203 12.87 4.13 -21.68
CA PHE A 203 13.19 2.70 -21.84
C PHE A 203 13.66 2.03 -20.55
N ARG A 204 13.68 2.78 -19.44
CA ARG A 204 14.04 2.24 -18.14
C ARG A 204 13.14 1.03 -17.80
N PRO A 205 13.71 -0.12 -17.43
CA PRO A 205 12.92 -1.26 -16.95
C PRO A 205 12.25 -0.93 -15.62
N ALA A 206 11.10 -1.59 -15.34
CA ALA A 206 10.43 -1.43 -14.07
C ALA A 206 11.36 -1.80 -12.90
N ALA A 207 11.37 -0.95 -11.86
CA ALA A 207 12.12 -1.21 -10.65
C ALA A 207 11.43 -2.30 -9.79
N PHE A 208 12.20 -3.04 -9.01
CA PHE A 208 11.67 -3.99 -8.03
C PHE A 208 12.64 -4.14 -6.84
N ASP A 209 12.17 -4.72 -5.73
CA ASP A 209 12.99 -5.06 -4.55
C ASP A 209 13.83 -6.31 -4.74
#